data_0daaa99f9a7dbc174b44d3473a406e49
#
_entry.id   0daaa99f9a7dbc174b44d3473a406e49
#
_cell.length_a   1.000
_cell.length_b   1.000
_cell.length_c   1.000
_cell.angle_alpha   90.00
_cell.angle_beta   90.00
_cell.angle_gamma   90.00
#
_symmetry.space_group_name_H-M   'P 1'
#
loop_
_entity.id
_entity.type
_entity.pdbx_description
1 polymer ?
#
loop_
_entity_poly.entity_id
_entity_poly.type
_entity_poly.pdbx_seq_one_letter_code
_entity_poly.pdbx_strand_id
1 'polypeptide(L)'
;PKKFSKTLQDYNRFLYELVSLLERKGSNQIKRGNIFTTNYDLFFETAADIALNKKSFYFNDGALGFRERSLNISNFHLSHWHLGTHDLYKQEIPTVNIIKMHGSVSWNKNNEQKINIDYPKFAPEKTMLECSIDINDFTKNFNDTDEDLSDFLDLSKKDIEILSEFRVK
;
A
#
# COMPACT_ATOMS: atom_id res chain seq x y z
N PRO A 1 -11.17 10.75 13.43
CA PRO A 1 -11.71 10.74 12.06
C PRO A 1 -11.17 11.90 11.21
N LYS A 2 -11.23 13.17 11.68
CA LYS A 2 -10.80 14.36 10.91
C LYS A 2 -9.30 14.35 10.53
N LYS A 3 -8.43 13.78 11.36
CA LYS A 3 -6.98 13.73 11.13
C LYS A 3 -6.62 12.75 10.01
N PHE A 4 -7.24 11.57 9.97
CA PHE A 4 -7.03 10.59 8.89
C PHE A 4 -7.54 11.09 7.54
N SER A 5 -8.68 11.78 7.52
CA SER A 5 -9.19 12.41 6.30
C SER A 5 -8.21 13.44 5.74
N LYS A 6 -7.56 14.23 6.59
CA LYS A 6 -6.54 15.19 6.16
C LYS A 6 -5.31 14.49 5.59
N THR A 7 -4.79 13.48 6.28
CA THR A 7 -3.63 12.70 5.80
C THR A 7 -3.91 12.10 4.43
N LEU A 8 -5.08 11.46 4.23
CA LEU A 8 -5.46 10.89 2.94
C LEU A 8 -5.56 11.96 1.84
N GLN A 9 -6.05 13.16 2.17
CA GLN A 9 -6.08 14.29 1.24
C GLN A 9 -4.66 14.73 0.84
N ASP A 10 -3.71 14.74 1.77
CA ASP A 10 -2.31 15.11 1.50
C ASP A 10 -1.65 14.07 0.58
N TYR A 11 -1.87 12.76 0.80
CA TYR A 11 -1.40 11.70 -0.09
C TYR A 11 -2.03 11.80 -1.49
N ASN A 12 -3.33 12.06 -1.57
CA ASN A 12 -4.02 12.25 -2.85
C ASN A 12 -3.46 13.45 -3.62
N ARG A 13 -3.26 14.59 -2.93
CA ARG A 13 -2.66 15.78 -3.53
C ARG A 13 -1.25 15.50 -4.04
N PHE A 14 -0.43 14.82 -3.24
CA PHE A 14 0.92 14.43 -3.64
C PHE A 14 0.92 13.59 -4.92
N LEU A 15 0.09 12.54 -4.98
CA LEU A 15 -0.04 11.70 -6.18
C LEU A 15 -0.52 12.50 -7.39
N TYR A 16 -1.49 13.38 -7.20
CA TYR A 16 -2.02 14.21 -8.27
C TYR A 16 -0.94 15.13 -8.87
N GLU A 17 -0.14 15.77 -8.03
CA GLU A 17 0.98 16.62 -8.48
C GLU A 17 2.09 15.80 -9.15
N LEU A 18 2.44 14.64 -8.58
CA LEU A 18 3.44 13.74 -9.18
C LEU A 18 3.01 13.29 -10.59
N VAL A 19 1.77 12.85 -10.75
CA VAL A 19 1.22 12.45 -12.06
C VAL A 19 1.24 13.63 -13.03
N SER A 20 0.85 14.83 -12.56
CA SER A 20 0.88 16.05 -13.37
C SER A 20 2.29 16.40 -13.85
N LEU A 21 3.31 16.18 -13.03
CA LEU A 21 4.70 16.36 -13.42
C LEU A 21 5.14 15.32 -14.47
N LEU A 22 4.71 14.07 -14.32
CA LEU A 22 5.00 13.01 -15.29
C LEU A 22 4.31 13.26 -16.64
N GLU A 23 3.10 13.78 -16.64
CA GLU A 23 2.35 14.13 -17.85
C GLU A 23 3.06 15.21 -18.68
N ARG A 24 3.72 16.16 -18.03
CA ARG A 24 4.45 17.26 -18.69
C ARG A 24 5.73 16.81 -19.40
N LYS A 25 6.22 15.61 -19.12
CA LYS A 25 7.39 15.07 -19.81
C LYS A 25 7.10 14.87 -21.29
N GLY A 26 8.10 15.14 -22.12
CA GLY A 26 8.01 14.92 -23.56
C GLY A 26 7.76 13.47 -23.95
N SER A 27 7.30 13.24 -25.18
CA SER A 27 6.97 11.92 -25.71
C SER A 27 8.12 10.92 -25.67
N ASN A 28 9.37 11.40 -25.70
CA ASN A 28 10.57 10.58 -25.69
C ASN A 28 11.17 10.39 -24.29
N GLN A 29 10.49 10.87 -23.24
CA GLN A 29 10.95 10.75 -21.86
C GLN A 29 10.11 9.74 -21.11
N ILE A 30 10.77 8.90 -20.31
CA ILE A 30 10.11 7.90 -19.47
C ILE A 30 9.21 8.61 -18.45
N LYS A 31 7.90 8.30 -18.51
CA LYS A 31 6.88 8.86 -17.62
C LYS A 31 6.66 7.97 -16.39
N ARG A 32 7.73 7.68 -15.66
CA ARG A 32 7.69 6.83 -14.48
C ARG A 32 8.16 7.60 -13.25
N GLY A 33 7.43 7.43 -12.14
CA GLY A 33 7.81 7.86 -10.80
C GLY A 33 7.90 6.65 -9.87
N ASN A 34 8.95 6.58 -9.04
CA ASN A 34 9.11 5.55 -8.02
C ASN A 34 8.97 6.19 -6.66
N ILE A 35 8.05 5.68 -5.85
CA ILE A 35 7.87 6.05 -4.45
C ILE A 35 8.41 4.92 -3.60
N PHE A 36 9.45 5.19 -2.82
CA PHE A 36 9.98 4.28 -1.82
C PHE A 36 9.41 4.66 -0.47
N THR A 37 8.81 3.71 0.22
CA THR A 37 8.24 3.95 1.55
C THR A 37 8.57 2.82 2.50
N THR A 38 8.73 3.15 3.77
CA THR A 38 8.82 2.21 4.88
C THR A 38 7.48 1.98 5.57
N ASN A 39 6.44 2.72 5.16
CA ASN A 39 5.11 2.63 5.75
C ASN A 39 4.41 1.34 5.31
N TYR A 40 3.82 0.64 6.27
CA TYR A 40 3.03 -0.58 6.05
C TYR A 40 1.59 -0.30 5.63
N ASP A 41 1.09 0.93 5.88
CA ASP A 41 -0.29 1.34 5.63
C ASP A 41 -0.67 1.33 4.15
N LEU A 42 -1.98 1.51 3.86
CA LEU A 42 -2.55 1.52 2.51
C LEU A 42 -2.97 2.93 2.06
N PHE A 43 -2.39 3.99 2.63
CA PHE A 43 -2.77 5.36 2.26
C PHE A 43 -2.43 5.69 0.81
N PHE A 44 -1.30 5.23 0.29
CA PHE A 44 -0.95 5.43 -1.12
C PHE A 44 -1.91 4.73 -2.06
N GLU A 45 -2.26 3.48 -1.76
CA GLU A 45 -3.18 2.68 -2.56
C GLU A 45 -4.58 3.30 -2.56
N THR A 46 -5.06 3.69 -1.37
CA THR A 46 -6.36 4.37 -1.24
C THR A 46 -6.37 5.74 -1.93
N ALA A 47 -5.29 6.50 -1.82
CA ALA A 47 -5.14 7.77 -2.52
C ALA A 47 -5.07 7.59 -4.04
N ALA A 48 -4.44 6.50 -4.51
CA ALA A 48 -4.38 6.17 -5.93
C ALA A 48 -5.77 5.87 -6.49
N ASP A 49 -6.60 5.09 -5.80
CA ASP A 49 -7.99 4.83 -6.19
C ASP A 49 -8.80 6.11 -6.34
N ILE A 50 -8.59 7.08 -5.44
CA ILE A 50 -9.25 8.39 -5.53
C ILE A 50 -8.72 9.21 -6.71
N ALA A 51 -7.39 9.19 -6.91
CA ALA A 51 -6.74 9.96 -7.98
C ALA A 51 -7.10 9.41 -9.38
N LEU A 52 -7.24 8.09 -9.54
CA LEU A 52 -7.62 7.42 -10.78
C LEU A 52 -9.00 7.84 -11.30
N ASN A 53 -9.90 8.30 -10.43
CA ASN A 53 -11.19 8.89 -10.84
C ASN A 53 -11.04 10.23 -11.59
N LYS A 54 -9.88 10.87 -11.50
CA LYS A 54 -9.63 12.23 -12.05
C LYS A 54 -8.47 12.28 -13.05
N LYS A 55 -7.54 11.34 -12.96
CA LYS A 55 -6.32 11.27 -13.75
C LYS A 55 -6.14 9.88 -14.34
N SER A 56 -5.68 9.82 -15.59
CA SER A 56 -5.33 8.57 -16.24
C SER A 56 -3.84 8.29 -16.02
N PHE A 57 -3.53 7.33 -15.16
CA PHE A 57 -2.18 6.84 -14.91
C PHE A 57 -2.24 5.38 -14.49
N TYR A 58 -1.11 4.70 -14.51
CA TYR A 58 -0.98 3.34 -14.00
C TYR A 58 -0.33 3.39 -12.61
N PHE A 59 -1.05 2.92 -11.60
CA PHE A 59 -0.51 2.74 -10.26
C PHE A 59 -0.06 1.29 -10.09
N ASN A 60 1.19 1.09 -9.71
CA ASN A 60 1.84 -0.20 -9.69
C ASN A 60 2.39 -0.52 -8.30
N ASP A 61 1.80 -1.50 -7.66
CA ASP A 61 2.19 -2.07 -6.37
C ASP A 61 3.15 -3.26 -6.49
N GLY A 62 3.57 -3.59 -7.72
CA GLY A 62 4.40 -4.75 -8.00
C GLY A 62 3.62 -6.06 -8.14
N ALA A 63 2.30 -6.07 -7.96
CA ALA A 63 1.50 -7.28 -8.08
C ALA A 63 1.35 -7.75 -9.52
N LEU A 64 1.45 -9.04 -9.73
CA LEU A 64 1.17 -9.73 -10.99
C LEU A 64 0.18 -10.86 -10.76
N GLY A 65 -0.76 -11.03 -11.68
CA GLY A 65 -1.81 -12.05 -11.63
C GLY A 65 -3.22 -11.46 -11.54
N PHE A 66 -4.24 -12.29 -11.78
CA PHE A 66 -5.65 -11.88 -11.75
C PHE A 66 -6.39 -12.41 -10.53
N ARG A 67 -6.39 -13.73 -10.33
CA ARG A 67 -7.08 -14.38 -9.21
C ARG A 67 -6.18 -14.43 -7.97
N GLU A 68 -4.95 -14.76 -8.19
CA GLU A 68 -3.90 -14.78 -7.17
C GLU A 68 -2.86 -13.75 -7.59
N ARG A 69 -2.79 -12.67 -6.83
CA ARG A 69 -1.85 -11.58 -7.08
C ARG A 69 -0.62 -11.79 -6.21
N SER A 70 0.53 -11.92 -6.84
CA SER A 70 1.80 -12.08 -6.13
C SER A 70 2.78 -10.98 -6.49
N LEU A 71 3.64 -10.62 -5.54
CA LEU A 71 4.71 -9.65 -5.76
C LEU A 71 5.68 -10.17 -6.81
N ASN A 72 5.89 -9.39 -7.86
CA ASN A 72 6.91 -9.62 -8.88
C ASN A 72 7.67 -8.33 -9.12
N ILE A 73 8.94 -8.31 -8.72
CA ILE A 73 9.80 -7.13 -8.81
C ILE A 73 9.96 -6.66 -10.25
N SER A 74 9.97 -7.57 -11.23
CA SER A 74 10.06 -7.23 -12.65
C SER A 74 8.89 -6.36 -13.13
N ASN A 75 7.75 -6.41 -12.44
CA ASN A 75 6.59 -5.58 -12.76
C ASN A 75 6.87 -4.07 -12.63
N PHE A 76 7.78 -3.67 -11.73
CA PHE A 76 8.18 -2.27 -11.58
C PHE A 76 8.94 -1.69 -12.79
N HIS A 77 9.39 -2.54 -13.70
CA HIS A 77 10.09 -2.12 -14.92
C HIS A 77 9.17 -2.01 -16.14
N LEU A 78 7.89 -2.39 -16.02
CA LEU A 78 6.93 -2.32 -17.10
C LEU A 78 6.52 -0.88 -17.40
N SER A 79 6.29 -0.57 -18.67
CA SER A 79 5.69 0.68 -19.14
C SER A 79 4.44 0.38 -19.94
N HIS A 80 3.44 1.24 -19.82
CA HIS A 80 2.16 1.13 -20.49
C HIS A 80 2.03 2.23 -21.54
N TRP A 81 1.49 1.87 -22.69
CA TRP A 81 1.34 2.79 -23.80
C TRP A 81 -0.09 2.84 -24.28
N HIS A 82 -0.59 4.03 -24.51
CA HIS A 82 -1.83 4.26 -25.22
C HIS A 82 -1.53 4.34 -26.71
N LEU A 83 -2.17 3.48 -27.48
CA LEU A 83 -2.16 3.51 -28.95
C LEU A 83 -3.45 4.16 -29.42
N GLY A 84 -3.37 5.10 -30.34
CA GLY A 84 -4.55 5.67 -30.99
C GLY A 84 -5.33 4.61 -31.77
N THR A 85 -6.54 4.90 -32.17
CA THR A 85 -7.47 3.97 -32.84
C THR A 85 -6.89 3.31 -34.10
N HIS A 86 -5.88 3.91 -34.71
CA HIS A 86 -5.24 3.40 -35.93
C HIS A 86 -3.73 3.19 -35.75
N ASP A 87 -3.24 3.01 -34.51
CA ASP A 87 -1.83 2.85 -34.16
C ASP A 87 -0.90 3.98 -34.68
N LEU A 88 -1.48 5.09 -35.11
CA LEU A 88 -0.76 6.27 -35.61
C LEU A 88 -0.18 7.15 -34.51
N TYR A 89 -0.60 6.88 -33.28
CA TYR A 89 -0.27 7.72 -32.14
C TYR A 89 0.11 6.83 -30.94
N LYS A 90 1.31 7.05 -30.43
CA LYS A 90 1.86 6.31 -29.29
C LYS A 90 2.22 7.26 -28.18
N GLN A 91 1.60 7.10 -27.02
CA GLN A 91 1.89 7.90 -25.83
C GLN A 91 2.08 6.99 -24.62
N GLU A 92 3.18 7.19 -23.88
CA GLU A 92 3.39 6.49 -22.62
C GLU A 92 2.42 7.03 -21.56
N ILE A 93 1.74 6.11 -20.89
CA ILE A 93 0.86 6.42 -19.75
C ILE A 93 1.76 6.65 -18.52
N PRO A 94 1.57 7.75 -17.77
CA PRO A 94 2.29 7.94 -16.52
C PRO A 94 2.16 6.74 -15.60
N THR A 95 3.28 6.23 -15.12
CA THR A 95 3.33 5.09 -14.21
C THR A 95 3.91 5.53 -12.88
N VAL A 96 3.18 5.26 -11.79
CA VAL A 96 3.64 5.49 -10.42
C VAL A 96 3.83 4.15 -9.74
N ASN A 97 5.07 3.80 -9.46
CA ASN A 97 5.42 2.61 -8.68
C ASN A 97 5.43 2.94 -7.19
N ILE A 98 4.78 2.10 -6.38
CA ILE A 98 4.91 2.13 -4.92
C ILE A 98 5.73 0.94 -4.46
N ILE A 99 6.89 1.20 -3.86
CA ILE A 99 7.86 0.18 -3.42
C ILE A 99 7.93 0.22 -1.91
N LYS A 100 7.29 -0.77 -1.27
CA LYS A 100 7.26 -0.90 0.19
C LYS A 100 8.45 -1.71 0.68
N MET A 101 9.45 -0.98 1.20
CA MET A 101 10.74 -1.56 1.58
C MET A 101 10.65 -2.54 2.77
N HIS A 102 9.69 -2.34 3.66
CA HIS A 102 9.49 -3.14 4.87
C HIS A 102 8.25 -4.04 4.81
N GLY A 103 7.57 -4.11 3.66
CA GLY A 103 6.33 -4.86 3.51
C GLY A 103 5.07 -4.00 3.58
N SER A 104 3.92 -4.64 3.61
CA SER A 104 2.59 -4.03 3.64
C SER A 104 1.62 -4.87 4.45
N VAL A 105 0.62 -4.23 5.04
CA VAL A 105 -0.52 -4.94 5.67
C VAL A 105 -1.34 -5.77 4.68
N SER A 106 -1.17 -5.53 3.37
CA SER A 106 -1.79 -6.32 2.30
C SER A 106 -0.96 -7.53 1.86
N TRP A 107 0.23 -7.74 2.43
CA TRP A 107 1.14 -8.81 2.02
C TRP A 107 1.00 -10.03 2.91
N ASN A 108 0.72 -11.17 2.29
CA ASN A 108 0.63 -12.46 2.95
C ASN A 108 1.68 -13.42 2.36
N LYS A 109 2.49 -14.03 3.22
CA LYS A 109 3.47 -15.04 2.79
C LYS A 109 2.77 -16.38 2.57
N ASN A 110 2.92 -16.93 1.38
CA ASN A 110 2.41 -18.25 1.03
C ASN A 110 3.44 -19.35 1.45
N ASN A 111 2.99 -20.61 1.51
CA ASN A 111 3.83 -21.79 1.79
C ASN A 111 5.00 -21.98 0.80
N GLU A 112 4.92 -21.42 -0.40
CA GLU A 112 5.96 -21.41 -1.43
C GLU A 112 6.94 -20.24 -1.29
N GLN A 113 6.94 -19.52 -0.18
CA GLN A 113 7.72 -18.31 0.07
C GLN A 113 7.40 -17.14 -0.88
N LYS A 114 6.33 -17.22 -1.66
CA LYS A 114 5.82 -16.11 -2.46
C LYS A 114 5.05 -15.14 -1.57
N ILE A 115 5.16 -13.87 -1.88
CA ILE A 115 4.37 -12.82 -1.23
C ILE A 115 3.11 -12.60 -2.07
N ASN A 116 1.96 -12.97 -1.53
CA ASN A 116 0.67 -12.67 -2.12
C ASN A 116 0.22 -11.28 -1.66
N ILE A 117 -0.43 -10.54 -2.55
CA ILE A 117 -0.93 -9.20 -2.27
C ILE A 117 -2.46 -9.25 -2.29
N ASP A 118 -3.05 -9.14 -1.09
CA ASP A 118 -4.49 -9.14 -0.88
C ASP A 118 -4.90 -7.86 -0.17
N TYR A 119 -5.73 -7.06 -0.84
CA TYR A 119 -6.26 -5.85 -0.21
C TYR A 119 -7.45 -6.19 0.66
N PRO A 120 -7.41 -5.82 1.96
CA PRO A 120 -8.56 -5.98 2.82
C PRO A 120 -9.74 -5.15 2.28
N LYS A 121 -10.93 -5.71 2.31
CA LYS A 121 -12.17 -5.05 1.86
C LYS A 121 -12.59 -3.86 2.76
N PHE A 122 -11.84 -3.59 3.83
CA PHE A 122 -12.13 -2.54 4.79
C PHE A 122 -11.39 -1.26 4.43
N ALA A 123 -12.03 -0.11 4.68
CA ALA A 123 -11.35 1.17 4.59
C ALA A 123 -10.16 1.19 5.56
N PRO A 124 -8.97 1.69 5.15
CA PRO A 124 -7.79 1.76 6.01
C PRO A 124 -8.04 2.52 7.32
N GLU A 125 -8.99 3.44 7.32
CA GLU A 125 -9.47 4.17 8.48
C GLU A 125 -10.09 3.25 9.56
N LYS A 126 -10.77 2.20 9.14
CA LYS A 126 -11.46 1.27 10.04
C LYS A 126 -10.47 0.33 10.72
N THR A 127 -9.52 -0.19 9.97
CA THR A 127 -8.47 -1.09 10.50
C THR A 127 -7.57 -0.37 11.51
N MET A 128 -7.19 0.90 11.23
CA MET A 128 -6.41 1.69 12.19
C MET A 128 -7.21 2.10 13.43
N LEU A 129 -8.52 2.32 13.32
CA LEU A 129 -9.39 2.61 14.46
C LEU A 129 -9.56 1.37 15.35
N GLU A 130 -9.72 0.22 14.76
CA GLU A 130 -9.80 -1.07 15.48
C GLU A 130 -8.49 -1.35 16.21
N CYS A 131 -7.34 -1.26 15.54
CA CYS A 131 -6.03 -1.37 16.19
C CYS A 131 -5.79 -0.30 17.27
N SER A 132 -6.29 0.92 17.12
CA SER A 132 -6.10 1.97 18.14
C SER A 132 -7.01 1.79 19.34
N ILE A 133 -8.16 1.15 19.19
CA ILE A 133 -9.05 0.77 20.30
C ILE A 133 -8.38 -0.33 21.13
N ASP A 134 -7.84 -1.34 20.47
CA ASP A 134 -7.12 -2.44 21.14
C ASP A 134 -5.87 -1.92 21.88
N ILE A 135 -5.12 -0.98 21.31
CA ILE A 135 -3.97 -0.35 21.98
C ILE A 135 -4.42 0.50 23.18
N ASN A 136 -5.56 1.19 23.12
CA ASN A 136 -6.06 1.99 24.24
C ASN A 136 -6.60 1.13 25.38
N ASP A 137 -7.24 0.01 25.07
CA ASP A 137 -7.65 -0.98 26.07
C ASP A 137 -6.44 -1.68 26.69
N PHE A 138 -5.43 -1.99 25.88
CA PHE A 138 -4.14 -2.52 26.31
C PHE A 138 -3.43 -1.57 27.28
N THR A 139 -3.35 -0.27 26.98
CA THR A 139 -2.67 0.72 27.85
C THR A 139 -3.44 0.99 29.15
N LYS A 140 -4.77 0.92 29.17
CA LYS A 140 -5.57 1.08 30.39
C LYS A 140 -5.38 -0.09 31.35
N ASN A 141 -5.30 -1.30 30.83
CA ASN A 141 -5.15 -2.50 31.63
C ASN A 141 -3.71 -2.73 32.13
N PHE A 142 -2.70 -2.15 31.44
CA PHE A 142 -1.28 -2.30 31.78
C PHE A 142 -0.87 -1.53 33.06
N ASN A 143 -1.68 -0.57 33.50
CA ASN A 143 -1.38 0.22 34.69
C ASN A 143 -1.85 -0.44 36.00
N ASP A 144 -2.56 -1.56 35.94
CA ASP A 144 -3.24 -2.12 37.14
C ASP A 144 -2.77 -3.52 37.57
N THR A 145 -1.97 -4.27 36.79
CA THR A 145 -1.56 -5.63 37.22
C THR A 145 -0.21 -6.07 36.65
N ASP A 146 0.61 -6.67 37.53
CA ASP A 146 1.87 -7.39 37.21
C ASP A 146 1.62 -8.79 36.55
N GLU A 147 0.57 -8.96 35.78
CA GLU A 147 0.24 -10.23 35.15
C GLU A 147 0.90 -10.40 33.77
N ASP A 148 1.25 -11.66 33.47
CA ASP A 148 2.05 -12.06 32.31
C ASP A 148 1.32 -11.71 30.99
N LEU A 149 2.02 -11.13 30.04
CA LEU A 149 1.51 -10.62 28.75
C LEU A 149 0.75 -11.70 27.93
N SER A 150 1.04 -12.96 28.19
CA SER A 150 0.46 -14.11 27.46
C SER A 150 -1.01 -14.36 27.80
N ASP A 151 -1.45 -14.00 29.01
CA ASP A 151 -2.83 -14.22 29.48
C ASP A 151 -3.78 -13.10 29.06
N PHE A 152 -3.21 -11.94 28.69
CA PHE A 152 -3.98 -10.75 28.35
C PHE A 152 -4.35 -10.63 26.86
N LEU A 153 -3.56 -11.26 26.00
CA LEU A 153 -3.78 -11.28 24.57
C LEU A 153 -4.31 -12.67 24.22
N ASP A 154 -5.61 -12.79 24.02
CA ASP A 154 -6.22 -13.97 23.37
C ASP A 154 -5.78 -14.03 21.88
N LEU A 155 -4.49 -13.77 21.69
CA LEU A 155 -3.79 -13.88 20.41
C LEU A 155 -3.45 -15.35 20.21
N SER A 156 -3.82 -15.88 19.08
CA SER A 156 -3.37 -17.22 18.72
C SER A 156 -1.82 -17.25 18.73
N LYS A 157 -1.21 -18.39 19.07
CA LYS A 157 0.27 -18.55 19.00
C LYS A 157 0.88 -18.04 17.71
N LYS A 158 0.09 -18.05 16.64
CA LYS A 158 0.45 -17.58 15.30
C LYS A 158 0.58 -16.05 15.23
N ASP A 159 -0.27 -15.31 15.95
CA ASP A 159 -0.23 -13.85 15.99
C ASP A 159 0.94 -13.34 16.83
N ILE A 160 1.29 -14.08 17.90
CA ILE A 160 2.48 -13.81 18.73
C ILE A 160 3.77 -14.04 17.94
N GLU A 161 3.83 -15.09 17.12
CA GLU A 161 4.95 -15.40 16.25
C GLU A 161 5.17 -14.32 15.20
N ILE A 162 4.10 -13.82 14.59
CA ILE A 162 4.12 -12.68 13.67
C ILE A 162 4.63 -11.42 14.36
N LEU A 163 4.12 -11.09 15.55
CA LEU A 163 4.56 -9.91 16.31
C LEU A 163 6.02 -10.03 16.79
N SER A 164 6.50 -11.22 17.10
CA SER A 164 7.90 -11.46 17.49
C SER A 164 8.86 -11.29 16.32
N GLU A 165 8.48 -11.69 15.10
CA GLU A 165 9.27 -11.46 13.89
C GLU A 165 9.42 -9.95 13.56
N PHE A 166 8.43 -9.12 13.92
CA PHE A 166 8.50 -7.66 13.75
C PHE A 166 9.41 -6.97 14.78
N ARG A 167 9.73 -7.62 15.89
CA ARG A 167 10.49 -7.01 16.99
C ARG A 167 12.02 -7.19 16.87
N VAL A 168 12.49 -7.99 15.93
CA VAL A 168 13.90 -8.43 15.83
C VAL A 168 14.63 -7.88 14.59
N LYS A 169 14.19 -6.73 14.05
CA LYS A 169 15.04 -6.05 13.02
C LYS A 169 15.05 -4.55 13.22
#